data_11ec3298faa852eab616f71e841b3ace
#
_entry.id   11ec3298faa852eab616f71e841b3ace
#
_cell.length_a   1.000
_cell.length_b   1.000
_cell.length_c   1.000
_cell.angle_alpha   90.00
_cell.angle_beta   90.00
_cell.angle_gamma   90.00
#
_symmetry.space_group_name_H-M   'P 1'
#
loop_
_entity.id
_entity.type
_entity.pdbx_description
1 polymer ?
#
loop_
_entity_poly.entity_id
_entity_poly.type
_entity_poly.pdbx_seq_one_letter_code
_entity_poly.pdbx_strand_id
1 'polypeptide(L)'
;MTQYLGTTGVWDCVRNNNNLSTHYLENAWRPGSDNANALYPRLTSLDNPNNYRANSVWYSNINWLKLRNVEVYYLLPENWLKKISVSDARIYVKGENLLTFSNMDVMDPELINTNYPTMKGVSIGFLVNF
;
A
#
# COMPACT_ATOMS: atom_id res chain seq x y z
N MET A 1 -0.94 -13.71 7.29
CA MET A 1 -2.42 -13.69 7.11
C MET A 1 -2.74 -14.10 5.69
N THR A 2 -3.64 -15.06 5.46
CA THR A 2 -4.08 -15.44 4.11
C THR A 2 -5.26 -14.58 3.73
N GLN A 3 -5.19 -13.92 2.58
CA GLN A 3 -6.23 -13.00 2.13
C GLN A 3 -6.62 -13.28 0.68
N TYR A 4 -7.91 -13.11 0.39
CA TYR A 4 -8.44 -13.20 -0.95
C TYR A 4 -8.22 -11.88 -1.69
N LEU A 5 -7.46 -11.92 -2.78
CA LEU A 5 -7.12 -10.72 -3.56
C LEU A 5 -8.25 -10.24 -4.46
N GLY A 6 -9.24 -11.12 -4.69
CA GLY A 6 -10.33 -10.83 -5.60
C GLY A 6 -9.97 -11.01 -7.07
N THR A 7 -10.98 -11.28 -7.86
CA THR A 7 -10.84 -11.46 -9.32
C THR A 7 -11.26 -10.22 -10.09
N THR A 8 -12.02 -9.33 -9.46
CA THR A 8 -12.69 -8.19 -10.09
C THR A 8 -11.70 -7.25 -10.79
N GLY A 9 -10.60 -6.88 -10.10
CA GLY A 9 -9.59 -5.99 -10.66
C GLY A 9 -8.86 -6.51 -11.90
N VAL A 10 -8.86 -7.84 -12.14
CA VAL A 10 -8.27 -8.46 -13.32
C VAL A 10 -9.25 -8.51 -14.48
N TRP A 11 -10.46 -9.00 -14.21
CA TRP A 11 -11.43 -9.33 -15.25
C TRP A 11 -12.24 -8.14 -15.73
N ASP A 12 -12.54 -7.20 -14.84
CA ASP A 12 -13.26 -5.98 -15.22
C ASP A 12 -12.43 -5.11 -16.17
N CYS A 13 -11.11 -5.12 -16.03
CA CYS A 13 -10.24 -4.42 -16.96
C CYS A 13 -10.34 -4.97 -18.38
N VAL A 14 -10.37 -6.31 -18.56
CA VAL A 14 -10.46 -6.94 -19.88
C VAL A 14 -11.84 -6.78 -20.50
N ARG A 15 -12.91 -6.83 -19.68
CA ARG A 15 -14.29 -6.82 -20.18
C ARG A 15 -14.83 -5.42 -20.43
N ASN A 16 -14.48 -4.47 -19.57
CA ASN A 16 -15.05 -3.12 -19.59
C ASN A 16 -14.18 -2.11 -20.34
N ASN A 17 -13.28 -2.58 -21.19
CA ASN A 17 -12.37 -1.74 -21.96
C ASN A 17 -11.52 -0.81 -21.09
N ASN A 18 -11.21 -1.22 -19.88
CA ASN A 18 -10.32 -0.55 -18.96
C ASN A 18 -8.86 -1.00 -19.15
N ASN A 19 -7.93 -0.23 -18.63
CA ASN A 19 -6.52 -0.57 -18.68
C ASN A 19 -6.20 -1.78 -17.80
N LEU A 20 -5.49 -2.75 -18.35
CA LEU A 20 -4.96 -3.89 -17.63
C LEU A 20 -3.59 -3.51 -17.04
N SER A 21 -3.37 -3.86 -15.77
CA SER A 21 -2.07 -3.69 -15.15
C SER A 21 -1.00 -4.54 -15.85
N THR A 22 0.19 -3.98 -16.07
CA THR A 22 1.35 -4.67 -16.63
C THR A 22 1.70 -5.93 -15.83
N HIS A 23 1.56 -5.87 -14.51
CA HIS A 23 1.79 -7.01 -13.63
C HIS A 23 0.92 -8.24 -14.01
N TYR A 24 -0.37 -8.06 -14.26
CA TYR A 24 -1.24 -9.17 -14.69
C TYR A 24 -0.89 -9.64 -16.10
N LEU A 25 -0.57 -8.72 -17.00
CA LEU A 25 -0.20 -9.06 -18.37
C LEU A 25 1.07 -9.91 -18.41
N GLU A 26 2.08 -9.58 -17.63
CA GLU A 26 3.37 -10.28 -17.61
C GLU A 26 3.30 -11.64 -16.91
N ASN A 27 2.46 -11.76 -15.88
CA ASN A 27 2.37 -12.96 -15.05
C ASN A 27 1.19 -13.89 -15.39
N ALA A 28 0.42 -13.59 -16.43
CA ALA A 28 -0.64 -14.47 -16.89
C ALA A 28 -0.11 -15.58 -17.79
N TRP A 29 -0.73 -16.75 -17.71
CA TRP A 29 -0.47 -17.87 -18.61
C TRP A 29 -0.71 -17.47 -20.07
N ARG A 30 0.21 -17.82 -20.99
CA ARG A 30 0.12 -17.52 -22.42
C ARG A 30 0.43 -18.76 -23.26
N PRO A 31 -0.30 -19.02 -24.36
CA PRO A 31 0.04 -20.10 -25.28
C PRO A 31 1.40 -19.81 -25.94
N GLY A 32 2.26 -20.83 -26.02
CA GLY A 32 3.57 -20.74 -26.66
C GLY A 32 4.67 -20.07 -25.85
N SER A 33 4.43 -19.73 -24.58
CA SER A 33 5.43 -19.19 -23.67
C SER A 33 5.83 -20.22 -22.60
N ASP A 34 6.96 -19.99 -21.93
CA ASP A 34 7.29 -20.71 -20.71
C ASP A 34 6.37 -20.21 -19.58
N ASN A 35 5.42 -21.06 -19.20
CA ASN A 35 4.41 -20.76 -18.21
C ASN A 35 4.70 -21.38 -16.82
N ALA A 36 5.93 -21.86 -16.59
CA ALA A 36 6.29 -22.51 -15.33
C ALA A 36 6.06 -21.62 -14.12
N ASN A 37 6.21 -20.30 -14.30
CA ASN A 37 6.06 -19.29 -13.26
C ASN A 37 4.79 -18.42 -13.42
N ALA A 38 3.84 -18.83 -14.25
CA ALA A 38 2.60 -18.08 -14.43
C ALA A 38 1.78 -18.05 -13.13
N LEU A 39 1.54 -16.85 -12.61
CA LEU A 39 0.78 -16.63 -11.37
C LEU A 39 -0.71 -16.60 -11.60
N TYR A 40 -1.16 -16.25 -12.80
CA TYR A 40 -2.56 -16.05 -13.14
C TYR A 40 -3.00 -16.92 -14.31
N PRO A 41 -4.27 -17.31 -14.37
CA PRO A 41 -4.81 -18.03 -15.50
C PRO A 41 -4.79 -17.17 -16.76
N ARG A 42 -4.98 -17.81 -17.92
CA ARG A 42 -5.04 -17.13 -19.22
C ARG A 42 -6.08 -16.02 -19.22
N LEU A 43 -5.65 -14.82 -19.63
CA LEU A 43 -6.55 -13.70 -19.87
C LEU A 43 -7.39 -13.98 -21.14
N THR A 44 -8.70 -13.78 -21.05
CA THR A 44 -9.64 -14.01 -22.14
C THR A 44 -10.78 -13.01 -22.09
N SER A 45 -11.21 -12.52 -23.23
CA SER A 45 -12.43 -11.71 -23.38
C SER A 45 -13.72 -12.53 -23.30
N LEU A 46 -13.61 -13.86 -23.49
CA LEU A 46 -14.75 -14.77 -23.36
C LEU A 46 -15.01 -15.09 -21.90
N ASP A 47 -16.28 -15.31 -21.58
CA ASP A 47 -16.68 -15.71 -20.24
C ASP A 47 -16.19 -17.13 -19.93
N ASN A 48 -15.36 -17.25 -18.90
CA ASN A 48 -14.88 -18.53 -18.40
C ASN A 48 -15.10 -18.59 -16.88
N PRO A 49 -16.26 -19.09 -16.44
CA PRO A 49 -16.61 -19.13 -15.03
C PRO A 49 -15.61 -19.87 -14.16
N ASN A 50 -14.84 -20.79 -14.74
CA ASN A 50 -13.83 -21.54 -14.01
C ASN A 50 -12.69 -20.65 -13.50
N ASN A 51 -12.34 -19.60 -14.24
CA ASN A 51 -11.29 -18.65 -13.84
C ASN A 51 -11.70 -17.76 -12.66
N TYR A 52 -12.98 -17.66 -12.36
CA TYR A 52 -13.52 -16.80 -11.29
C TYR A 52 -13.78 -17.53 -9.98
N ARG A 53 -13.64 -18.85 -9.96
CA ARG A 53 -13.84 -19.63 -8.74
C ARG A 53 -12.75 -19.29 -7.74
N ALA A 54 -13.13 -19.18 -6.47
CA ALA A 54 -12.19 -19.08 -5.37
C ALA A 54 -11.29 -20.33 -5.35
N ASN A 55 -10.02 -20.13 -5.63
CA ASN A 55 -8.99 -21.16 -5.65
C ASN A 55 -7.67 -20.57 -5.15
N SER A 56 -6.65 -21.40 -4.97
CA SER A 56 -5.36 -20.99 -4.41
C SER A 56 -4.65 -19.87 -5.16
N VAL A 57 -4.92 -19.68 -6.44
CA VAL A 57 -4.35 -18.60 -7.26
C VAL A 57 -4.78 -17.21 -6.77
N TRP A 58 -5.99 -17.11 -6.23
CA TRP A 58 -6.57 -15.85 -5.76
C TRP A 58 -6.35 -15.58 -4.27
N TYR A 59 -5.66 -16.48 -3.58
CA TYR A 59 -5.30 -16.29 -2.19
C TYR A 59 -3.80 -16.07 -2.05
N SER A 60 -3.41 -15.05 -1.33
CA SER A 60 -2.01 -14.79 -0.99
C SER A 60 -1.82 -14.70 0.52
N ASN A 61 -0.67 -15.20 0.96
CA ASN A 61 -0.21 -14.97 2.32
C ASN A 61 0.47 -13.61 2.39
N ILE A 62 -0.13 -12.70 3.14
CA ILE A 62 0.37 -11.34 3.26
C ILE A 62 1.01 -11.15 4.62
N ASN A 63 2.29 -10.81 4.61
CA ASN A 63 3.05 -10.38 5.77
C ASN A 63 3.56 -8.97 5.49
N TRP A 64 3.35 -8.07 6.43
CA TRP A 64 3.77 -6.70 6.27
C TRP A 64 4.14 -6.04 7.60
N LEU A 65 5.03 -5.05 7.51
CA LEU A 65 5.43 -4.17 8.59
C LEU A 65 5.42 -2.74 8.08
N LYS A 66 4.73 -1.85 8.78
CA LYS A 66 4.58 -0.45 8.37
C LYS A 66 5.03 0.50 9.46
N LEU A 67 5.89 1.45 9.10
CA LEU A 67 6.29 2.55 9.94
C LEU A 67 5.26 3.68 9.76
N ARG A 68 4.24 3.69 10.62
CA ARG A 68 3.09 4.59 10.49
C ARG A 68 3.36 5.99 10.98
N ASN A 69 3.92 6.11 12.18
CA ASN A 69 4.15 7.39 12.82
C ASN A 69 5.53 7.39 13.45
N VAL A 70 6.28 8.41 13.12
CA VAL A 70 7.56 8.75 13.78
C VAL A 70 7.51 10.22 14.11
N GLU A 71 7.80 10.56 15.34
CA GLU A 71 7.93 11.95 15.77
C GLU A 71 9.27 12.11 16.46
N VAL A 72 10.02 13.11 16.03
CA VAL A 72 11.25 13.55 16.67
C VAL A 72 11.02 14.99 17.09
N TYR A 73 11.27 15.30 18.36
CA TYR A 73 11.09 16.62 18.88
C TYR A 73 12.31 17.10 19.67
N TYR A 74 12.47 18.41 19.72
CA TYR A 74 13.48 19.08 20.49
C TYR A 74 12.82 20.12 21.41
N LEU A 75 13.08 19.99 22.70
CA LEU A 75 12.63 20.96 23.70
C LEU A 75 13.60 22.14 23.74
N LEU A 76 13.05 23.33 23.66
CA LEU A 76 13.86 24.54 23.74
C LEU A 76 14.37 24.77 25.18
N PRO A 77 15.61 25.21 25.34
CA PRO A 77 16.18 25.47 26.66
C PRO A 77 15.40 26.56 27.42
N GLU A 78 15.14 26.32 28.70
CA GLU A 78 14.44 27.26 29.59
C GLU A 78 15.04 28.70 29.60
N ASN A 79 16.35 28.82 29.47
CA ASN A 79 17.02 30.11 29.44
C ASN A 79 16.55 31.03 28.31
N TRP A 80 16.09 30.45 27.21
CA TRP A 80 15.53 31.21 26.08
C TRP A 80 14.09 31.56 26.35
N LEU A 81 13.34 30.62 26.92
CA LEU A 81 11.91 30.73 27.15
C LEU A 81 11.57 31.77 28.23
N LYS A 82 12.37 31.85 29.29
CA LYS A 82 12.19 32.83 30.36
C LYS A 82 12.28 34.29 29.89
N LYS A 83 13.00 34.54 28.78
CA LYS A 83 13.12 35.90 28.22
C LYS A 83 11.84 36.38 27.53
N ILE A 84 11.00 35.46 27.11
CA ILE A 84 9.78 35.73 26.34
C ILE A 84 8.51 35.31 27.09
N SER A 85 8.62 35.02 28.41
CA SER A 85 7.49 34.62 29.26
C SER A 85 6.73 33.38 28.71
N VAL A 86 7.44 32.42 28.13
CA VAL A 86 6.92 31.17 27.67
C VAL A 86 7.31 30.08 28.66
N SER A 87 6.31 29.22 29.01
CA SER A 87 6.53 28.16 29.98
C SER A 87 7.25 26.96 29.37
N ASP A 88 6.90 26.59 28.16
CA ASP A 88 7.46 25.45 27.44
C ASP A 88 7.33 25.67 25.92
N ALA A 89 8.34 25.25 25.18
CA ALA A 89 8.25 25.22 23.71
C ALA A 89 9.04 24.06 23.14
N ARG A 90 8.47 23.45 22.10
CA ARG A 90 9.12 22.35 21.37
C ARG A 90 8.96 22.51 19.86
N ILE A 91 9.98 22.10 19.15
CA ILE A 91 9.95 21.94 17.69
C ILE A 91 9.88 20.44 17.43
N TYR A 92 9.02 20.03 16.49
CA TYR A 92 8.90 18.63 16.13
C TYR A 92 8.84 18.41 14.61
N VAL A 93 9.32 17.25 14.22
CA VAL A 93 9.16 16.71 12.87
C VAL A 93 8.40 15.40 12.99
N LYS A 94 7.28 15.28 12.31
CA LYS A 94 6.44 14.09 12.29
C LYS A 94 6.42 13.50 10.90
N GLY A 95 6.67 12.21 10.81
CA GLY A 95 6.53 11.44 9.58
C GLY A 95 5.38 10.45 9.69
N GLU A 96 4.57 10.34 8.64
CA GLU A 96 3.43 9.43 8.57
C GLU A 96 3.58 8.49 7.38
N ASN A 97 3.32 7.21 7.61
CA ASN A 97 3.37 6.14 6.58
C ASN A 97 4.68 6.12 5.77
N LEU A 98 5.82 6.34 6.43
CA LEU A 98 7.12 6.54 5.76
C LEU A 98 7.59 5.30 5.01
N LEU A 99 7.48 4.12 5.65
CA LEU A 99 7.99 2.87 5.11
C LEU A 99 6.95 1.75 5.27
N THR A 100 6.83 0.95 4.23
CA THR A 100 6.06 -0.29 4.24
C THR A 100 6.95 -1.40 3.70
N PHE A 101 7.15 -2.43 4.50
CA PHE A 101 7.81 -3.67 4.10
C PHE A 101 6.71 -4.72 3.93
N SER A 102 6.58 -5.28 2.75
CA SER A 102 5.55 -6.26 2.42
C SER A 102 6.11 -7.27 1.44
N ASN A 103 5.57 -8.48 1.49
CA ASN A 103 5.78 -9.47 0.44
C ASN A 103 4.77 -9.32 -0.73
N MET A 104 3.98 -8.25 -0.73
CA MET A 104 3.03 -7.92 -1.77
C MET A 104 3.48 -6.65 -2.51
N ASP A 105 3.79 -6.81 -3.80
CA ASP A 105 4.33 -5.72 -4.62
C ASP A 105 3.24 -4.98 -5.41
N VAL A 106 2.04 -5.54 -5.47
CA VAL A 106 0.98 -5.06 -6.38
C VAL A 106 0.15 -3.93 -5.78
N MET A 107 -0.04 -3.95 -4.47
CA MET A 107 -0.86 -2.96 -3.76
C MET A 107 -0.46 -2.85 -2.28
N ASP A 108 -0.91 -1.78 -1.62
CA ASP A 108 -0.72 -1.64 -0.17
C ASP A 108 -1.50 -2.75 0.56
N PRO A 109 -0.85 -3.56 1.39
CA PRO A 109 -1.46 -4.70 2.07
C PRO A 109 -2.59 -4.34 3.04
N GLU A 110 -2.70 -3.08 3.45
CA GLU A 110 -3.79 -2.59 4.29
C GLU A 110 -5.02 -2.16 3.50
N LEU A 111 -4.84 -1.91 2.20
CA LEU A 111 -5.86 -1.29 1.35
C LEU A 111 -6.42 -2.26 0.31
N ILE A 112 -6.38 -3.54 0.59
CA ILE A 112 -7.01 -4.54 -0.26
C ILE A 112 -8.50 -4.22 -0.36
N ASN A 113 -8.99 -4.05 -1.59
CA ASN A 113 -10.34 -3.60 -1.93
C ASN A 113 -10.63 -2.10 -1.74
N THR A 114 -9.63 -1.25 -1.59
CA THR A 114 -9.82 0.20 -1.66
C THR A 114 -9.16 0.78 -2.91
N ASN A 115 -9.73 1.85 -3.44
CA ASN A 115 -9.22 2.49 -4.65
C ASN A 115 -8.23 3.63 -4.37
N TYR A 116 -7.91 3.88 -3.10
CA TYR A 116 -7.08 5.03 -2.74
C TYR A 116 -5.82 4.60 -1.98
N PRO A 117 -4.62 4.89 -2.49
CA PRO A 117 -3.37 4.52 -1.83
C PRO A 117 -3.14 5.35 -0.56
N THR A 118 -2.48 4.74 0.43
CA THR A 118 -2.05 5.44 1.64
C THR A 118 -0.98 6.47 1.29
N MET A 119 -1.20 7.71 1.66
CA MET A 119 -0.24 8.79 1.41
C MET A 119 0.88 8.79 2.45
N LYS A 120 2.08 9.12 2.02
CA LYS A 120 3.21 9.45 2.89
C LYS A 120 3.18 10.92 3.20
N GLY A 121 3.41 11.27 4.47
CA GLY A 121 3.42 12.66 4.91
C GLY A 121 4.63 12.98 5.78
N VAL A 122 5.14 14.20 5.66
CA VAL A 122 6.10 14.77 6.59
C VAL A 122 5.60 16.13 7.00
N SER A 123 5.53 16.37 8.31
CA SER A 123 5.07 17.61 8.90
C SER A 123 6.13 18.16 9.83
N ILE A 124 6.32 19.46 9.82
CA ILE A 124 7.18 20.18 10.77
C ILE A 124 6.27 21.16 11.51
N GLY A 125 6.41 21.18 12.82
CA GLY A 125 5.61 22.09 13.63
C GLY A 125 6.35 22.52 14.89
N PHE A 126 5.77 23.49 15.58
CA PHE A 126 6.21 23.90 16.90
C PHE A 126 4.99 24.05 17.80
N LEU A 127 5.19 23.78 19.06
CA LEU A 127 4.18 23.93 20.11
C LEU A 127 4.75 24.85 21.16
N VAL A 128 3.94 25.79 21.61
CA VAL A 128 4.31 26.77 22.63
C VAL A 128 3.22 26.81 23.69
N ASN A 129 3.62 26.73 24.94
CA ASN A 129 2.76 26.86 26.11
C ASN A 129 3.14 28.13 26.84
N PHE A 130 2.20 28.99 27.16
CA PHE A 130 2.36 30.25 27.86
C PHE A 130 2.07 30.09 29.34
#